data_1095c496fb332e7657f522310b8abc10
#
_entry.id   1095c496fb332e7657f522310b8abc10
#
_cell.length_a   1.000
_cell.length_b   1.000
_cell.length_c   1.000
_cell.angle_alpha   90.00
_cell.angle_beta   90.00
_cell.angle_gamma   90.00
#
_symmetry.space_group_name_H-M   'P 1'
#
loop_
_entity.id
_entity.type
_entity.pdbx_description
1 polymer ?
#
loop_
_entity_poly.entity_id
_entity_poly.type
_entity_poly.pdbx_seq_one_letter_code
_entity_poly.pdbx_strand_id
1 'polypeptide(L)'
;MTAPHIVDPAGLLGEALAEASPDLMRNLLQTVINALLSADADAVVGAEWGQRSPDRTAQRNGYRHRDLDTRVGTIDVAIPKLRTGTYFPEWLLERRKRAESALITVVADCYLAGVSTRRMDKLVKQLGINSLSKSQVSRMAADLDAQVEAFRHRPLDEAGPFTFVAADALTMKVREGGRVINAVVLIATGVNGDGHREVLGMRVATAETGAAWNEFFADLVARGLAGVRLVTSDAHAGLVEAIAANLPGATWQRCRTHYAANLMSVTPKSMWPAV
;
A
#
# COMPACT_ATOMS: atom_id res chain seq x y z
N MET A 1 17.93 -36.42 -15.78
CA MET A 1 17.48 -35.12 -15.39
C MET A 1 18.43 -34.58 -14.33
N THR A 2 19.26 -33.63 -14.67
CA THR A 2 20.30 -33.03 -13.85
C THR A 2 19.63 -32.19 -12.73
N ALA A 3 20.06 -32.39 -11.48
CA ALA A 3 19.67 -31.52 -10.37
C ALA A 3 20.11 -30.08 -10.70
N PRO A 4 19.33 -29.07 -10.36
CA PRO A 4 19.80 -27.69 -10.45
C PRO A 4 21.03 -27.59 -9.55
N HIS A 5 22.19 -27.28 -10.15
CA HIS A 5 23.42 -27.08 -9.42
C HIS A 5 23.21 -26.05 -8.31
N ILE A 6 23.82 -26.31 -7.16
CA ILE A 6 24.05 -25.26 -6.15
C ILE A 6 24.86 -24.21 -6.88
N VAL A 7 24.21 -23.10 -7.20
CA VAL A 7 24.85 -22.01 -7.95
C VAL A 7 25.80 -21.32 -6.99
N ASP A 8 27.09 -21.31 -7.31
CA ASP A 8 28.05 -20.45 -6.64
C ASP A 8 27.68 -18.98 -6.93
N PRO A 9 27.23 -18.20 -5.95
CA PRO A 9 26.81 -16.81 -6.17
C PRO A 9 27.92 -15.93 -6.73
N ALA A 10 29.18 -16.22 -6.39
CA ALA A 10 30.33 -15.46 -6.86
C ALA A 10 30.65 -15.79 -8.34
N GLY A 11 30.54 -17.05 -8.72
CA GLY A 11 30.69 -17.47 -10.11
C GLY A 11 29.61 -16.88 -11.00
N LEU A 12 28.33 -16.95 -10.55
CA LEU A 12 27.20 -16.37 -11.28
C LEU A 12 27.34 -14.85 -11.45
N LEU A 13 27.77 -14.16 -10.40
CA LEU A 13 27.99 -12.70 -10.45
C LEU A 13 29.12 -12.37 -11.43
N GLY A 14 30.20 -13.16 -11.43
CA GLY A 14 31.32 -12.98 -12.36
C GLY A 14 30.94 -13.18 -13.82
N GLU A 15 30.18 -14.24 -14.16
CA GLU A 15 29.68 -14.51 -15.50
C GLU A 15 28.72 -13.40 -15.96
N ALA A 16 27.77 -13.02 -15.12
CA ALA A 16 26.79 -12.01 -15.45
C ALA A 16 27.40 -10.60 -15.65
N LEU A 17 28.44 -10.24 -14.88
CA LEU A 17 29.19 -9.00 -15.08
C LEU A 17 30.06 -9.05 -16.35
N ALA A 18 30.57 -10.22 -16.73
CA ALA A 18 31.36 -10.38 -17.94
C ALA A 18 30.54 -10.24 -19.24
N GLU A 19 29.27 -10.69 -19.22
CA GLU A 19 28.40 -10.63 -20.39
C GLU A 19 27.68 -9.29 -20.56
N ALA A 20 27.76 -8.36 -19.59
CA ALA A 20 27.09 -7.05 -19.61
C ALA A 20 25.62 -7.11 -20.07
N SER A 21 24.89 -8.14 -19.63
CA SER A 21 23.52 -8.39 -20.06
C SER A 21 22.56 -7.34 -19.50
N PRO A 22 21.68 -6.72 -20.33
CA PRO A 22 20.66 -5.81 -19.85
C PRO A 22 19.65 -6.47 -18.90
N ASP A 23 19.59 -7.80 -18.87
CA ASP A 23 18.69 -8.59 -18.04
C ASP A 23 19.38 -9.17 -16.80
N LEU A 24 20.57 -8.72 -16.48
CA LEU A 24 21.40 -9.23 -15.37
C LEU A 24 20.62 -9.36 -14.06
N MET A 25 19.93 -8.30 -13.65
CA MET A 25 19.18 -8.28 -12.38
C MET A 25 18.03 -9.29 -12.39
N ARG A 26 17.36 -9.45 -13.53
CA ARG A 26 16.29 -10.43 -13.69
C ARG A 26 16.81 -11.85 -13.58
N ASN A 27 17.89 -12.16 -14.27
CA ASN A 27 18.52 -13.49 -14.26
C ASN A 27 19.07 -13.85 -12.88
N LEU A 28 19.71 -12.90 -12.20
CA LEU A 28 20.17 -13.07 -10.81
C LEU A 28 19.00 -13.36 -9.86
N LEU A 29 17.95 -12.55 -9.93
CA LEU A 29 16.77 -12.72 -9.10
C LEU A 29 16.11 -14.08 -9.32
N GLN A 30 15.92 -14.49 -10.59
CA GLN A 30 15.36 -15.79 -10.93
C GLN A 30 16.21 -16.94 -10.38
N THR A 31 17.52 -16.86 -10.52
CA THR A 31 18.44 -17.89 -10.04
C THR A 31 18.43 -18.01 -8.52
N VAL A 32 18.51 -16.88 -7.82
CA VAL A 32 18.47 -16.86 -6.34
C VAL A 32 17.14 -17.39 -5.83
N ILE A 33 16.02 -16.95 -6.39
CA ILE A 33 14.68 -17.42 -5.98
C ILE A 33 14.56 -18.93 -6.19
N ASN A 34 14.95 -19.45 -7.36
CA ASN A 34 14.85 -20.88 -7.63
C ASN A 34 15.76 -21.71 -6.71
N ALA A 35 16.94 -21.21 -6.34
CA ALA A 35 17.82 -21.85 -5.36
C ALA A 35 17.19 -21.86 -3.95
N LEU A 36 16.62 -20.75 -3.51
CA LEU A 36 15.90 -20.65 -2.23
C LEU A 36 14.70 -21.60 -2.17
N LEU A 37 13.89 -21.68 -3.23
CA LEU A 37 12.77 -22.61 -3.32
C LEU A 37 13.21 -24.08 -3.25
N SER A 38 14.36 -24.37 -3.84
CA SER A 38 14.95 -25.72 -3.77
C SER A 38 15.37 -26.04 -2.32
N ALA A 39 16.07 -25.13 -1.65
CA ALA A 39 16.52 -25.32 -0.27
C ALA A 39 15.34 -25.42 0.72
N ASP A 40 14.33 -24.57 0.57
CA ASP A 40 13.11 -24.59 1.38
C ASP A 40 12.35 -25.91 1.21
N ALA A 41 12.20 -26.40 -0.02
CA ALA A 41 11.59 -27.70 -0.27
C ALA A 41 12.42 -28.87 0.27
N ASP A 42 13.76 -28.78 0.31
CA ASP A 42 14.61 -29.80 0.94
C ASP A 42 14.41 -29.82 2.45
N ALA A 43 14.28 -28.68 3.10
CA ALA A 43 13.94 -28.57 4.51
C ALA A 43 12.58 -29.19 4.83
N VAL A 44 11.55 -28.92 4.02
CA VAL A 44 10.21 -29.51 4.18
C VAL A 44 10.20 -31.00 3.97
N VAL A 45 11.03 -31.52 3.05
CA VAL A 45 11.12 -32.95 2.74
C VAL A 45 12.02 -33.72 3.73
N GLY A 46 12.86 -32.99 4.49
CA GLY A 46 13.83 -33.59 5.43
C GLY A 46 15.08 -34.23 4.75
N ALA A 47 15.32 -33.91 3.48
CA ALA A 47 16.50 -34.39 2.76
C ALA A 47 16.74 -33.61 1.47
N GLU A 48 18.00 -33.41 1.12
CA GLU A 48 18.40 -32.80 -0.14
C GLU A 48 17.97 -33.61 -1.37
N TRP A 49 17.93 -32.99 -2.52
CA TRP A 49 17.61 -33.64 -3.78
C TRP A 49 18.59 -34.76 -4.08
N GLY A 50 18.07 -35.99 -4.30
CA GLY A 50 18.85 -37.15 -4.66
C GLY A 50 19.56 -37.86 -3.50
N GLN A 51 19.59 -37.29 -2.30
CA GLN A 51 20.21 -37.98 -1.13
C GLN A 51 19.22 -38.94 -0.47
N ARG A 52 19.75 -40.05 0.04
CA ARG A 52 18.99 -40.98 0.90
C ARG A 52 19.09 -40.53 2.35
N SER A 53 17.95 -40.35 3.00
CA SER A 53 17.86 -39.94 4.41
C SER A 53 16.72 -40.68 5.10
N PRO A 54 16.91 -41.14 6.33
CA PRO A 54 15.85 -41.74 7.14
C PRO A 54 14.76 -40.69 7.50
N ASP A 55 15.11 -39.40 7.52
CA ASP A 55 14.20 -38.31 7.86
C ASP A 55 13.35 -37.84 6.69
N ARG A 56 13.53 -38.44 5.53
CA ARG A 56 12.80 -38.07 4.31
C ARG A 56 11.32 -38.38 4.42
N THR A 57 10.48 -37.33 4.38
CA THR A 57 9.02 -37.42 4.48
C THR A 57 8.33 -37.54 3.11
N ALA A 58 8.94 -37.03 2.03
CA ALA A 58 8.41 -37.10 0.68
C ALA A 58 9.52 -37.08 -0.38
N GLN A 59 9.16 -37.46 -1.61
CA GLN A 59 10.06 -37.39 -2.76
C GLN A 59 9.63 -36.22 -3.68
N ARG A 60 10.59 -35.49 -4.19
CA ARG A 60 10.37 -34.49 -5.22
C ARG A 60 10.03 -35.18 -6.55
N ASN A 61 9.14 -34.53 -7.31
CA ASN A 61 8.66 -35.00 -8.62
C ASN A 61 8.66 -33.88 -9.66
N GLY A 62 9.85 -33.34 -9.93
CA GLY A 62 10.03 -32.26 -10.87
C GLY A 62 9.55 -30.91 -10.32
N TYR A 63 9.25 -30.00 -11.24
CA TYR A 63 8.87 -28.62 -10.93
C TYR A 63 7.55 -28.25 -11.60
N ARG A 64 6.86 -27.27 -11.02
CA ARG A 64 5.79 -26.51 -11.63
C ARG A 64 6.30 -25.11 -11.91
N HIS A 65 6.35 -24.72 -13.17
CA HIS A 65 6.74 -23.39 -13.58
C HIS A 65 5.60 -22.39 -13.44
N ARG A 66 5.92 -21.20 -12.97
CA ARG A 66 4.97 -20.10 -12.83
C ARG A 66 5.69 -18.79 -13.07
N ASP A 67 5.13 -17.97 -13.96
CA ASP A 67 5.57 -16.59 -14.13
C ASP A 67 5.27 -15.75 -12.89
N LEU A 68 6.27 -14.99 -12.46
CA LEU A 68 6.15 -13.97 -11.43
C LEU A 68 6.61 -12.63 -12.00
N ASP A 69 5.69 -11.68 -12.05
CA ASP A 69 5.96 -10.32 -12.49
C ASP A 69 6.60 -9.52 -11.35
N THR A 70 7.83 -9.06 -11.55
CA THR A 70 8.63 -8.32 -10.58
C THR A 70 9.02 -6.95 -11.15
N ARG A 71 9.57 -6.09 -10.29
CA ARG A 71 10.11 -4.77 -10.68
C ARG A 71 11.25 -4.84 -11.70
N VAL A 72 11.90 -5.98 -11.82
CA VAL A 72 13.02 -6.21 -12.76
C VAL A 72 12.58 -7.01 -13.98
N GLY A 73 11.30 -7.28 -14.13
CA GLY A 73 10.71 -8.04 -15.23
C GLY A 73 10.05 -9.35 -14.77
N THR A 74 9.47 -10.07 -15.72
CA THR A 74 8.87 -11.39 -15.46
C THR A 74 9.97 -12.43 -15.30
N ILE A 75 9.92 -13.20 -14.21
CA ILE A 75 10.81 -14.33 -13.93
C ILE A 75 10.02 -15.65 -13.92
N ASP A 76 10.67 -16.72 -14.32
CA ASP A 76 10.12 -18.07 -14.24
C ASP A 76 10.50 -18.73 -12.90
N VAL A 77 9.49 -18.93 -12.05
CA VAL A 77 9.65 -19.53 -10.73
C VAL A 77 9.38 -21.02 -10.81
N ALA A 78 10.43 -21.83 -10.58
CA ALA A 78 10.38 -23.28 -10.61
C ALA A 78 10.00 -23.85 -9.23
N ILE A 79 8.71 -24.02 -8.97
CA ILE A 79 8.18 -24.52 -7.69
C ILE A 79 8.32 -26.03 -7.64
N PRO A 80 9.07 -26.62 -6.66
CA PRO A 80 9.19 -28.06 -6.52
C PRO A 80 7.85 -28.75 -6.30
N LYS A 81 7.62 -29.88 -6.98
CA LYS A 81 6.48 -30.77 -6.74
C LYS A 81 6.90 -31.91 -5.82
N LEU A 82 6.00 -32.35 -4.96
CA LEU A 82 6.14 -33.52 -4.14
C LEU A 82 5.28 -34.68 -4.69
N ARG A 83 5.73 -35.92 -4.55
CA ARG A 83 4.93 -37.11 -4.87
C ARG A 83 3.80 -37.32 -3.87
N THR A 84 4.07 -37.02 -2.61
CA THR A 84 3.12 -37.14 -1.52
C THR A 84 3.04 -35.77 -0.81
N GLY A 85 1.85 -35.26 -0.61
CA GLY A 85 1.63 -33.91 -0.06
C GLY A 85 1.73 -32.79 -1.09
N THR A 86 1.72 -31.56 -0.62
CA THR A 86 1.82 -30.34 -1.43
C THR A 86 2.85 -29.40 -0.84
N TYR A 87 3.68 -28.81 -1.71
CA TYR A 87 4.58 -27.73 -1.35
C TYR A 87 4.13 -26.45 -2.05
N PHE A 88 4.03 -25.37 -1.30
CA PHE A 88 3.78 -24.02 -1.83
C PHE A 88 4.54 -23.00 -0.98
N PRO A 89 5.40 -22.15 -1.59
CA PRO A 89 6.20 -21.16 -0.88
C PRO A 89 5.36 -19.92 -0.53
N GLU A 90 4.59 -19.96 0.56
CA GLU A 90 3.70 -18.85 0.98
C GLU A 90 4.50 -17.60 1.36
N TRP A 91 5.76 -17.73 1.73
CA TRP A 91 6.67 -16.61 2.02
C TRP A 91 7.05 -15.79 0.79
N LEU A 92 6.96 -16.37 -0.43
CA LEU A 92 7.32 -15.70 -1.69
C LEU A 92 6.11 -15.45 -2.57
N LEU A 93 5.17 -16.38 -2.60
CA LEU A 93 4.07 -16.37 -3.55
C LEU A 93 2.73 -16.35 -2.84
N GLU A 94 1.86 -15.45 -3.24
CA GLU A 94 0.45 -15.54 -2.90
C GLU A 94 -0.30 -16.43 -3.89
N ARG A 95 -1.22 -17.24 -3.37
CA ARG A 95 -2.08 -18.09 -4.23
C ARG A 95 -2.90 -17.19 -5.15
N ARG A 96 -2.86 -17.49 -6.45
CA ARG A 96 -3.58 -16.77 -7.53
C ARG A 96 -3.05 -15.37 -7.87
N LYS A 97 -1.99 -14.86 -7.25
CA LYS A 97 -1.33 -13.61 -7.64
C LYS A 97 -0.04 -13.90 -8.42
N ARG A 98 0.18 -13.17 -9.52
CA ARG A 98 1.37 -13.32 -10.40
C ARG A 98 2.35 -12.15 -10.25
N ALA A 99 2.00 -11.12 -9.50
CA ALA A 99 2.79 -9.90 -9.40
C ALA A 99 3.34 -9.71 -7.99
N GLU A 100 4.55 -9.21 -7.92
CA GLU A 100 5.17 -8.75 -6.68
C GLU A 100 4.36 -7.59 -6.07
N SER A 101 4.24 -7.52 -4.73
CA SER A 101 3.49 -6.46 -4.05
C SER A 101 3.96 -5.05 -4.40
N ALA A 102 5.26 -4.85 -4.57
CA ALA A 102 5.81 -3.56 -4.99
C ALA A 102 5.37 -3.14 -6.41
N LEU A 103 5.22 -4.09 -7.33
CA LEU A 103 4.67 -3.82 -8.65
C LEU A 103 3.19 -3.47 -8.57
N ILE A 104 2.43 -4.16 -7.70
CA ILE A 104 1.02 -3.85 -7.44
C ILE A 104 0.88 -2.40 -6.97
N THR A 105 1.74 -1.95 -6.04
CA THR A 105 1.76 -0.57 -5.57
C THR A 105 2.00 0.43 -6.71
N VAL A 106 3.01 0.20 -7.56
CA VAL A 106 3.30 1.07 -8.71
C VAL A 106 2.11 1.14 -9.68
N VAL A 107 1.46 0.00 -9.95
CA VAL A 107 0.27 -0.05 -10.82
C VAL A 107 -0.90 0.69 -10.16
N ALA A 108 -1.10 0.53 -8.86
CA ALA A 108 -2.12 1.23 -8.09
C ALA A 108 -1.89 2.75 -8.10
N ASP A 109 -0.67 3.22 -7.87
CA ASP A 109 -0.30 4.64 -7.94
C ASP A 109 -0.55 5.22 -9.33
N CYS A 110 -0.18 4.50 -10.38
CA CYS A 110 -0.48 4.90 -11.76
C CYS A 110 -1.99 4.96 -12.03
N TYR A 111 -2.76 4.02 -11.49
CA TYR A 111 -4.21 4.00 -11.62
C TYR A 111 -4.85 5.20 -10.90
N LEU A 112 -4.43 5.48 -9.67
CA LEU A 112 -4.87 6.65 -8.90
C LEU A 112 -4.49 7.97 -9.58
N ALA A 113 -3.32 8.03 -10.23
CA ALA A 113 -2.89 9.18 -11.02
C ALA A 113 -3.66 9.34 -12.35
N GLY A 114 -4.66 8.49 -12.62
CA GLY A 114 -5.48 8.55 -13.82
C GLY A 114 -4.79 8.05 -15.10
N VAL A 115 -3.73 7.26 -14.97
CA VAL A 115 -3.05 6.65 -16.12
C VAL A 115 -3.96 5.57 -16.72
N SER A 116 -4.26 5.70 -18.02
CA SER A 116 -5.10 4.71 -18.69
C SER A 116 -4.46 3.32 -18.71
N THR A 117 -5.27 2.25 -18.67
CA THR A 117 -4.79 0.85 -18.70
C THR A 117 -3.87 0.57 -19.90
N ARG A 118 -4.12 1.21 -21.07
CA ARG A 118 -3.24 1.09 -22.25
C ARG A 118 -1.86 1.73 -22.02
N ARG A 119 -1.82 2.86 -21.33
CA ARG A 119 -0.57 3.55 -21.00
C ARG A 119 0.21 2.78 -19.94
N MET A 120 -0.50 2.20 -18.99
CA MET A 120 0.03 1.33 -17.94
C MET A 120 0.65 0.05 -18.53
N ASP A 121 -0.04 -0.63 -19.47
CA ASP A 121 0.51 -1.80 -20.19
C ASP A 121 1.80 -1.45 -20.95
N LYS A 122 1.87 -0.25 -21.54
CA LYS A 122 3.10 0.22 -22.19
C LYS A 122 4.23 0.46 -21.17
N LEU A 123 3.92 1.02 -20.00
CA LEU A 123 4.89 1.27 -18.95
C LEU A 123 5.48 -0.03 -18.39
N VAL A 124 4.64 -1.01 -18.06
CA VAL A 124 5.11 -2.30 -17.52
C VAL A 124 5.90 -3.11 -18.54
N LYS A 125 5.58 -3.01 -19.83
CA LYS A 125 6.42 -3.59 -20.91
C LYS A 125 7.81 -2.99 -20.94
N GLN A 126 7.96 -1.68 -20.69
CA GLN A 126 9.28 -1.05 -20.58
C GLN A 126 10.08 -1.54 -19.37
N LEU A 127 9.40 -2.04 -18.33
CA LEU A 127 10.01 -2.69 -17.17
C LEU A 127 10.32 -4.18 -17.43
N GLY A 128 10.17 -4.67 -18.66
CA GLY A 128 10.44 -6.07 -19.01
C GLY A 128 9.34 -7.05 -18.59
N ILE A 129 8.15 -6.55 -18.26
CA ILE A 129 6.98 -7.38 -17.93
C ILE A 129 6.21 -7.64 -19.23
N ASN A 130 5.96 -8.90 -19.53
CA ASN A 130 5.41 -9.32 -20.84
C ASN A 130 4.02 -8.73 -21.13
N SER A 131 3.12 -8.70 -20.15
CA SER A 131 1.85 -7.95 -20.22
C SER A 131 1.13 -7.94 -18.87
N LEU A 132 0.43 -6.84 -18.59
CA LEU A 132 -0.65 -6.82 -17.60
C LEU A 132 -1.98 -6.91 -18.35
N SER A 133 -2.74 -7.97 -18.10
CA SER A 133 -4.07 -8.07 -18.68
C SER A 133 -5.03 -7.06 -17.99
N LYS A 134 -6.07 -6.63 -18.70
CA LYS A 134 -7.12 -5.76 -18.11
C LYS A 134 -7.69 -6.36 -16.83
N SER A 135 -7.83 -7.68 -16.76
CA SER A 135 -8.33 -8.39 -15.59
C SER A 135 -7.36 -8.36 -14.40
N GLN A 136 -6.04 -8.31 -14.65
CA GLN A 136 -5.04 -8.13 -13.58
C GLN A 136 -5.11 -6.71 -13.01
N VAL A 137 -5.16 -5.69 -13.86
CA VAL A 137 -5.32 -4.29 -13.43
C VAL A 137 -6.62 -4.10 -12.64
N SER A 138 -7.75 -4.66 -13.11
CA SER A 138 -9.02 -4.62 -12.38
C SER A 138 -8.94 -5.29 -11.02
N ARG A 139 -8.24 -6.42 -10.89
CA ARG A 139 -8.06 -7.08 -9.59
C ARG A 139 -7.19 -6.27 -8.64
N MET A 140 -6.11 -5.66 -9.16
CA MET A 140 -5.26 -4.77 -8.36
C MET A 140 -6.04 -3.56 -7.86
N ALA A 141 -6.90 -2.97 -8.71
CA ALA A 141 -7.79 -1.88 -8.30
C ALA A 141 -8.78 -2.34 -7.22
N ALA A 142 -9.40 -3.51 -7.37
CA ALA A 142 -10.32 -4.07 -6.37
C ALA A 142 -9.61 -4.40 -5.04
N ASP A 143 -8.38 -4.91 -5.07
CA ASP A 143 -7.57 -5.13 -3.86
C ASP A 143 -7.25 -3.79 -3.15
N LEU A 144 -6.98 -2.73 -3.91
CA LEU A 144 -6.76 -1.39 -3.36
C LEU A 144 -8.05 -0.82 -2.75
N ASP A 145 -9.17 -0.93 -3.46
CA ASP A 145 -10.49 -0.50 -2.96
C ASP A 145 -10.82 -1.21 -1.64
N ALA A 146 -10.55 -2.53 -1.54
CA ALA A 146 -10.76 -3.28 -0.31
C ALA A 146 -9.87 -2.79 0.85
N GLN A 147 -8.61 -2.42 0.59
CA GLN A 147 -7.72 -1.85 1.60
C GLN A 147 -8.19 -0.47 2.06
N VAL A 148 -8.66 0.38 1.14
CA VAL A 148 -9.23 1.69 1.46
C VAL A 148 -10.49 1.54 2.30
N GLU A 149 -11.38 0.61 1.95
CA GLU A 149 -12.60 0.35 2.72
C GLU A 149 -12.28 -0.23 4.11
N ALA A 150 -11.32 -1.14 4.23
CA ALA A 150 -10.86 -1.64 5.52
C ALA A 150 -10.29 -0.52 6.40
N PHE A 151 -9.49 0.40 5.83
CA PHE A 151 -8.99 1.57 6.53
C PHE A 151 -10.12 2.50 6.98
N ARG A 152 -11.09 2.77 6.11
CA ARG A 152 -12.22 3.68 6.39
C ARG A 152 -13.12 3.19 7.51
N HIS A 153 -13.27 1.87 7.67
CA HIS A 153 -14.15 1.24 8.65
C HIS A 153 -13.41 0.63 9.85
N ARG A 154 -12.08 0.81 9.93
CA ARG A 154 -11.30 0.24 11.03
C ARG A 154 -11.78 0.76 12.40
N PRO A 155 -11.85 -0.09 13.44
CA PRO A 155 -12.06 0.34 14.81
C PRO A 155 -10.98 1.33 15.29
N LEU A 156 -11.34 2.27 16.14
CA LEU A 156 -10.42 3.27 16.69
C LEU A 156 -10.19 3.09 18.19
N ASP A 157 -10.96 2.25 18.85
CA ASP A 157 -10.87 1.94 20.27
C ASP A 157 -9.58 1.22 20.67
N GLU A 158 -9.07 0.32 19.82
CA GLU A 158 -7.84 -0.43 20.06
C GLU A 158 -6.57 0.46 20.08
N ALA A 159 -6.55 1.52 19.27
CA ALA A 159 -5.43 2.46 19.17
C ALA A 159 -5.57 3.69 20.07
N GLY A 160 -6.73 3.88 20.72
CA GLY A 160 -7.05 5.03 21.57
C GLY A 160 -6.52 4.92 23.02
N PRO A 161 -6.80 5.89 23.85
CA PRO A 161 -7.53 7.14 23.58
C PRO A 161 -6.72 8.15 22.78
N PHE A 162 -7.41 8.92 21.92
CA PHE A 162 -6.80 10.01 21.14
C PHE A 162 -7.06 11.36 21.82
N THR A 163 -6.13 11.82 22.63
CA THR A 163 -6.29 13.04 23.43
C THR A 163 -6.33 14.31 22.57
N PHE A 164 -5.57 14.32 21.47
CA PHE A 164 -5.49 15.44 20.54
C PHE A 164 -5.93 15.01 19.15
N VAL A 165 -6.78 15.82 18.53
CA VAL A 165 -7.25 15.62 17.17
C VAL A 165 -7.00 16.88 16.35
N ALA A 166 -6.48 16.74 15.14
CA ALA A 166 -6.46 17.80 14.15
C ALA A 166 -7.43 17.45 13.02
N ALA A 167 -8.29 18.38 12.64
CA ALA A 167 -9.22 18.23 11.53
C ALA A 167 -8.99 19.31 10.47
N ASP A 168 -9.05 18.91 9.20
CA ASP A 168 -8.80 19.81 8.06
C ASP A 168 -9.59 19.34 6.83
N ALA A 169 -9.81 20.25 5.89
CA ALA A 169 -10.44 19.99 4.61
C ALA A 169 -9.51 20.34 3.46
N LEU A 170 -9.31 19.37 2.57
CA LEU A 170 -8.51 19.56 1.35
C LEU A 170 -9.40 19.58 0.13
N THR A 171 -9.40 20.68 -0.63
CA THR A 171 -10.10 20.76 -1.91
C THR A 171 -9.21 20.23 -3.03
N MET A 172 -9.72 19.24 -3.77
CA MET A 172 -9.04 18.61 -4.89
C MET A 172 -9.87 18.70 -6.16
N LYS A 173 -9.20 18.86 -7.31
CA LYS A 173 -9.85 18.73 -8.62
C LYS A 173 -9.84 17.24 -9.01
N VAL A 174 -11.02 16.66 -9.14
CA VAL A 174 -11.20 15.27 -9.56
C VAL A 174 -11.97 15.20 -10.87
N ARG A 175 -11.76 14.15 -11.64
CA ARG A 175 -12.50 13.91 -12.88
C ARG A 175 -13.60 12.89 -12.62
N GLU A 176 -14.84 13.31 -12.74
CA GLU A 176 -16.01 12.47 -12.59
C GLU A 176 -16.97 12.69 -13.77
N GLY A 177 -17.49 11.60 -14.35
CA GLY A 177 -18.40 11.66 -15.50
C GLY A 177 -17.85 12.44 -16.71
N GLY A 178 -16.52 12.45 -16.92
CA GLY A 178 -15.84 13.19 -17.99
C GLY A 178 -15.64 14.68 -17.72
N ARG A 179 -16.09 15.20 -16.58
CA ARG A 179 -15.94 16.61 -16.15
C ARG A 179 -14.96 16.74 -15.01
N VAL A 180 -14.31 17.89 -14.89
CA VAL A 180 -13.49 18.22 -13.72
C VAL A 180 -14.40 18.92 -12.72
N ILE A 181 -14.51 18.34 -11.51
CA ILE A 181 -15.25 18.89 -10.39
C ILE A 181 -14.30 19.11 -9.20
N ASN A 182 -14.69 19.99 -8.28
CA ASN A 182 -14.03 20.09 -7.00
C ASN A 182 -14.63 19.04 -6.06
N ALA A 183 -13.77 18.25 -5.43
CA ALA A 183 -14.13 17.40 -4.32
C ALA A 183 -13.42 17.90 -3.06
N VAL A 184 -14.09 17.80 -1.94
CA VAL A 184 -13.55 18.17 -0.63
C VAL A 184 -13.26 16.89 0.12
N VAL A 185 -12.03 16.74 0.59
CA VAL A 185 -11.61 15.62 1.43
C VAL A 185 -11.51 16.12 2.87
N LEU A 186 -12.44 15.67 3.71
CA LEU A 186 -12.39 15.87 5.16
C LEU A 186 -11.43 14.84 5.74
N ILE A 187 -10.51 15.27 6.60
CA ILE A 187 -9.50 14.42 7.21
C ILE A 187 -9.39 14.73 8.71
N ALA A 188 -9.22 13.69 9.51
CA ALA A 188 -8.89 13.82 10.93
C ALA A 188 -7.65 13.01 11.26
N THR A 189 -6.73 13.62 12.00
CA THR A 189 -5.51 13.01 12.51
C THR A 189 -5.53 13.07 14.03
N GLY A 190 -5.34 11.94 14.70
CA GLY A 190 -5.26 11.85 16.15
C GLY A 190 -3.85 11.64 16.66
N VAL A 191 -3.63 11.96 17.93
CA VAL A 191 -2.41 11.60 18.67
C VAL A 191 -2.84 10.68 19.79
N ASN A 192 -2.32 9.45 19.79
CA ASN A 192 -2.61 8.44 20.82
C ASN A 192 -1.81 8.66 22.11
N GLY A 193 -2.04 7.81 23.10
CA GLY A 193 -1.37 7.90 24.42
C GLY A 193 0.15 7.79 24.36
N ASP A 194 0.70 7.13 23.34
CA ASP A 194 2.14 6.96 23.11
C ASP A 194 2.77 8.14 22.34
N GLY A 195 1.97 9.13 21.94
CA GLY A 195 2.41 10.30 21.18
C GLY A 195 2.51 10.06 19.66
N HIS A 196 2.07 8.92 19.16
CA HIS A 196 2.05 8.64 17.72
C HIS A 196 0.87 9.31 17.03
N ARG A 197 1.12 9.82 15.83
CA ARG A 197 0.08 10.40 14.98
C ARG A 197 -0.51 9.34 14.07
N GLU A 198 -1.83 9.31 14.00
CA GLU A 198 -2.57 8.43 13.12
C GLU A 198 -3.65 9.19 12.35
N VAL A 199 -3.86 8.85 11.08
CA VAL A 199 -5.03 9.31 10.33
C VAL A 199 -6.22 8.51 10.82
N LEU A 200 -7.17 9.14 11.53
CA LEU A 200 -8.34 8.51 12.10
C LEU A 200 -9.39 8.17 11.04
N GLY A 201 -9.52 9.02 10.03
CA GLY A 201 -10.44 8.82 8.95
C GLY A 201 -10.31 9.89 7.88
N MET A 202 -10.92 9.59 6.73
CA MET A 202 -11.11 10.52 5.62
C MET A 202 -12.48 10.32 5.01
N ARG A 203 -13.09 11.42 4.54
CA ARG A 203 -14.36 11.41 3.85
C ARG A 203 -14.33 12.36 2.67
N VAL A 204 -14.82 11.90 1.52
CA VAL A 204 -14.99 12.76 0.35
C VAL A 204 -16.39 13.33 0.34
N ALA A 205 -16.50 14.64 0.18
CA ALA A 205 -17.75 15.38 0.06
C ALA A 205 -17.71 16.27 -1.20
N THR A 206 -18.87 16.69 -1.65
CA THR A 206 -18.99 17.63 -2.79
C THR A 206 -18.74 19.09 -2.37
N ALA A 207 -18.91 19.39 -1.08
CA ALA A 207 -18.67 20.69 -0.48
C ALA A 207 -18.33 20.54 1.00
N GLU A 208 -17.58 21.51 1.53
CA GLU A 208 -17.34 21.63 2.96
C GLU A 208 -18.55 22.26 3.64
N THR A 209 -19.33 21.45 4.33
CA THR A 209 -20.56 21.89 5.03
C THR A 209 -20.57 21.38 6.46
N GLY A 210 -21.33 22.06 7.34
CA GLY A 210 -21.53 21.59 8.71
C GLY A 210 -22.14 20.18 8.77
N ALA A 211 -23.06 19.85 7.85
CA ALA A 211 -23.64 18.52 7.75
C ALA A 211 -22.59 17.44 7.42
N ALA A 212 -21.70 17.72 6.44
CA ALA A 212 -20.62 16.80 6.08
C ALA A 212 -19.64 16.57 7.24
N TRP A 213 -19.29 17.61 7.98
CA TRP A 213 -18.46 17.53 9.18
C TRP A 213 -19.15 16.76 10.31
N ASN A 214 -20.45 17.01 10.52
CA ASN A 214 -21.22 16.32 11.55
C ASN A 214 -21.28 14.81 11.27
N GLU A 215 -21.58 14.39 10.04
CA GLU A 215 -21.57 13.00 9.63
C GLU A 215 -20.17 12.36 9.76
N PHE A 216 -19.12 13.11 9.45
CA PHE A 216 -17.75 12.65 9.55
C PHE A 216 -17.35 12.37 11.01
N PHE A 217 -17.61 13.30 11.95
CA PHE A 217 -17.31 13.08 13.35
C PHE A 217 -18.21 12.01 13.99
N ALA A 218 -19.47 11.93 13.58
CA ALA A 218 -20.37 10.88 14.03
C ALA A 218 -19.84 9.48 13.64
N ASP A 219 -19.31 9.33 12.42
CA ASP A 219 -18.63 8.10 11.98
C ASP A 219 -17.40 7.76 12.83
N LEU A 220 -16.53 8.73 13.09
CA LEU A 220 -15.36 8.52 13.92
C LEU A 220 -15.73 8.07 15.36
N VAL A 221 -16.75 8.68 15.94
CA VAL A 221 -17.27 8.30 17.26
C VAL A 221 -17.88 6.90 17.22
N ALA A 222 -18.67 6.57 16.20
CA ALA A 222 -19.25 5.24 16.02
C ALA A 222 -18.19 4.15 15.86
N ARG A 223 -17.01 4.49 15.31
CA ARG A 223 -15.84 3.61 15.19
C ARG A 223 -14.97 3.54 16.43
N GLY A 224 -15.36 4.21 17.52
CA GLY A 224 -14.69 4.14 18.81
C GLY A 224 -13.76 5.30 19.14
N LEU A 225 -13.83 6.44 18.42
CA LEU A 225 -13.07 7.64 18.80
C LEU A 225 -13.49 8.12 20.19
N ALA A 226 -12.59 8.08 21.14
CA ALA A 226 -12.84 8.46 22.52
C ALA A 226 -11.66 9.22 23.17
N GLY A 227 -11.91 9.87 24.30
CA GLY A 227 -10.90 10.54 25.11
C GLY A 227 -10.37 11.86 24.53
N VAL A 228 -11.02 12.43 23.52
CA VAL A 228 -10.59 13.66 22.89
C VAL A 228 -10.75 14.83 23.85
N ARG A 229 -9.66 15.56 24.12
CA ARG A 229 -9.63 16.75 25.00
C ARG A 229 -9.44 18.04 24.22
N LEU A 230 -8.74 17.98 23.08
CA LEU A 230 -8.48 19.14 22.25
C LEU A 230 -8.63 18.78 20.77
N VAL A 231 -9.40 19.60 20.06
CA VAL A 231 -9.47 19.55 18.59
C VAL A 231 -8.91 20.85 18.03
N THR A 232 -7.96 20.73 17.12
CA THR A 232 -7.40 21.86 16.36
C THR A 232 -7.90 21.82 14.93
N SER A 233 -8.47 22.92 14.44
CA SER A 233 -8.92 23.07 13.06
C SER A 233 -8.82 24.51 12.58
N ASP A 234 -9.20 24.77 11.33
CA ASP A 234 -9.55 26.12 10.89
C ASP A 234 -10.83 26.62 11.60
N ALA A 235 -11.21 27.87 11.34
CA ALA A 235 -12.38 28.48 11.96
C ALA A 235 -13.66 28.35 11.12
N HIS A 236 -13.81 27.29 10.35
CA HIS A 236 -15.05 27.03 9.62
C HIS A 236 -16.19 26.76 10.61
N ALA A 237 -17.25 27.59 10.58
CA ALA A 237 -18.31 27.55 11.58
C ALA A 237 -18.96 26.17 11.73
N GLY A 238 -19.32 25.54 10.60
CA GLY A 238 -19.93 24.21 10.61
C GLY A 238 -19.02 23.11 11.13
N LEU A 239 -17.70 23.23 11.01
CA LEU A 239 -16.73 22.32 11.59
C LEU A 239 -16.68 22.48 13.12
N VAL A 240 -16.63 23.72 13.62
CA VAL A 240 -16.62 24.01 15.06
C VAL A 240 -17.91 23.51 15.73
N GLU A 241 -19.06 23.73 15.10
CA GLU A 241 -20.35 23.22 15.57
C GLU A 241 -20.40 21.69 15.59
N ALA A 242 -19.87 21.03 14.55
CA ALA A 242 -19.81 19.57 14.48
C ALA A 242 -18.90 18.96 15.56
N ILE A 243 -17.77 19.62 15.88
CA ILE A 243 -16.89 19.21 16.99
C ILE A 243 -17.66 19.27 18.32
N ALA A 244 -18.34 20.40 18.60
CA ALA A 244 -19.09 20.57 19.84
C ALA A 244 -20.22 19.55 19.98
N ALA A 245 -20.88 19.19 18.87
CA ALA A 245 -21.99 18.25 18.85
C ALA A 245 -21.54 16.80 19.07
N ASN A 246 -20.41 16.38 18.50
CA ASN A 246 -20.00 14.96 18.49
C ASN A 246 -18.92 14.62 19.50
N LEU A 247 -18.17 15.60 20.00
CA LEU A 247 -17.05 15.40 20.93
C LEU A 247 -17.28 16.20 22.23
N PRO A 248 -18.31 15.86 23.01
CA PRO A 248 -18.63 16.58 24.24
C PRO A 248 -17.46 16.49 25.23
N GLY A 249 -17.03 17.63 25.75
CA GLY A 249 -15.86 17.74 26.65
C GLY A 249 -14.54 18.03 25.95
N ALA A 250 -14.47 18.00 24.64
CA ALA A 250 -13.33 18.49 23.90
C ALA A 250 -13.35 20.01 23.80
N THR A 251 -12.19 20.65 24.01
CA THR A 251 -12.02 22.08 23.71
C THR A 251 -11.60 22.26 22.26
N TRP A 252 -12.01 23.36 21.65
CA TRP A 252 -11.58 23.72 20.30
C TRP A 252 -10.51 24.79 20.32
N GLN A 253 -9.51 24.65 19.45
CA GLN A 253 -8.48 25.64 19.23
C GLN A 253 -8.31 25.88 17.73
N ARG A 254 -8.28 27.15 17.34
CA ARG A 254 -7.99 27.53 15.97
C ARG A 254 -6.57 27.12 15.56
N CYS A 255 -6.42 26.49 14.43
CA CYS A 255 -5.12 26.13 13.87
C CYS A 255 -4.25 27.38 13.68
N ARG A 256 -3.07 27.39 14.29
CA ARG A 256 -2.12 28.51 14.24
C ARG A 256 -1.67 28.82 12.81
N THR A 257 -1.46 27.78 11.99
CA THR A 257 -1.07 27.94 10.58
C THR A 257 -2.16 28.65 9.77
N HIS A 258 -3.42 28.20 9.90
CA HIS A 258 -4.56 28.85 9.23
C HIS A 258 -4.80 30.26 9.76
N TYR A 259 -4.64 30.49 11.07
CA TYR A 259 -4.72 31.83 11.63
C TYR A 259 -3.66 32.77 11.04
N ALA A 260 -2.39 32.32 11.02
CA ALA A 260 -1.31 33.11 10.44
C ALA A 260 -1.50 33.37 8.93
N ALA A 261 -1.91 32.35 8.16
CA ALA A 261 -2.21 32.50 6.73
C ALA A 261 -3.34 33.53 6.49
N ASN A 262 -4.41 33.47 7.29
CA ASN A 262 -5.50 34.43 7.21
C ASN A 262 -5.06 35.84 7.60
N LEU A 263 -4.25 36.00 8.64
CA LEU A 263 -3.69 37.28 9.03
C LEU A 263 -2.82 37.87 7.91
N MET A 264 -1.93 37.06 7.35
CA MET A 264 -1.08 37.48 6.22
C MET A 264 -1.89 37.84 4.97
N SER A 265 -3.03 37.19 4.73
CA SER A 265 -3.88 37.48 3.56
C SER A 265 -4.51 38.86 3.59
N VAL A 266 -4.77 39.41 4.78
CA VAL A 266 -5.36 40.76 4.97
C VAL A 266 -4.30 41.83 5.26
N THR A 267 -3.04 41.41 5.48
CA THR A 267 -1.92 42.32 5.78
C THR A 267 -1.24 42.74 4.49
N PRO A 268 -1.01 44.07 4.27
CA PRO A 268 -0.23 44.55 3.14
C PRO A 268 1.15 43.87 3.07
N LYS A 269 1.60 43.45 1.89
CA LYS A 269 2.86 42.76 1.71
C LYS A 269 4.07 43.49 2.28
N SER A 270 4.05 44.81 2.28
CA SER A 270 5.12 45.65 2.88
C SER A 270 5.24 45.48 4.39
N MET A 271 4.19 45.01 5.08
CA MET A 271 4.18 44.82 6.53
C MET A 271 4.48 43.38 6.95
N TRP A 272 4.60 42.43 6.02
CA TRP A 272 4.82 41.03 6.33
C TRP A 272 6.03 40.75 7.24
N PRO A 273 7.16 41.46 7.11
CA PRO A 273 8.31 41.23 8.01
C PRO A 273 8.05 41.62 9.46
N ALA A 274 7.01 42.45 9.72
CA ALA A 274 6.67 42.91 11.06
C ALA A 274 5.53 42.11 11.75
N VAL A 275 4.91 41.18 11.02
CA VAL A 275 3.83 40.30 11.48
C VAL A 275 4.33 38.88 11.69
#